data_0b3140d94f73a93df5d9780abc22ce98
#
_entry.id   0b3140d94f73a93df5d9780abc22ce98
#
_cell.length_a   1.000
_cell.length_b   1.000
_cell.length_c   1.000
_cell.angle_alpha   90.00
_cell.angle_beta   90.00
_cell.angle_gamma   90.00
#
_symmetry.space_group_name_H-M   'P 1'
#
loop_
_entity.id
_entity.type
_entity.pdbx_description
1 polymer ?
#
loop_
_entity_poly.entity_id
_entity_poly.type
_entity_poly.pdbx_seq_one_letter_code
_entity_poly.pdbx_strand_id
1 'polypeptide(L)'
;MKTTLRPLVPTFAASLLALLACGPASGGGGDDDGVTVGADASVDTPSCTPIAERCDDMIDNDCDNIVDCEDADCEGNPICPAATCGTLEHPTGSFPLPDAGCPEDLTQPCAGFENMINFTGFNAAQTLPDVSKLLGICVNMEHSWMRDLVIKARCPNGTEVILSGFAGHTGGEVFIGVPNDNDTGANPVPGTGFDYCWTPTATDAAWIPYANAHPGEKTLHSGDYQSSQPLNAFVGCPLNGNWTLRVEDRWGQDNGFIFSWSVRFDPSLVEDCANWPD
;
A
#
# COMPACT_ATOMS: atom_id res chain seq x y z
N MET A 1 -59.30 20.23 -6.12
CA MET A 1 -58.55 21.19 -5.31
C MET A 1 -57.06 20.95 -5.52
N LYS A 2 -56.39 21.85 -6.23
CA LYS A 2 -54.97 21.80 -6.50
C LYS A 2 -54.29 22.73 -5.51
N THR A 3 -53.45 22.19 -4.62
CA THR A 3 -52.63 22.96 -3.68
C THR A 3 -51.19 23.00 -4.17
N THR A 4 -50.78 24.16 -4.63
CA THR A 4 -49.42 24.47 -5.06
C THR A 4 -48.56 24.85 -3.84
N LEU A 5 -47.52 24.09 -3.54
CA LEU A 5 -46.46 24.43 -2.60
C LEU A 5 -45.31 25.18 -3.31
N ARG A 6 -44.98 26.36 -2.84
CA ARG A 6 -43.85 27.18 -3.29
C ARG A 6 -42.56 26.73 -2.54
N PRO A 7 -41.42 26.73 -3.21
CA PRO A 7 -40.16 26.45 -2.53
C PRO A 7 -39.63 27.71 -1.80
N LEU A 8 -39.16 27.52 -0.56
CA LEU A 8 -38.41 28.49 0.23
C LEU A 8 -36.94 28.49 -0.24
N VAL A 9 -36.44 29.69 -0.54
CA VAL A 9 -35.05 29.95 -0.84
C VAL A 9 -34.32 30.32 0.46
N PRO A 10 -33.21 29.68 0.86
CA PRO A 10 -32.41 30.13 1.98
C PRO A 10 -31.42 31.23 1.54
N THR A 11 -31.48 32.35 2.20
CA THR A 11 -30.55 33.47 2.12
C THR A 11 -29.21 33.10 2.79
N PHE A 12 -28.12 33.17 2.02
CA PHE A 12 -26.77 33.06 2.57
C PHE A 12 -26.34 34.42 3.15
N ALA A 13 -25.99 34.42 4.43
CA ALA A 13 -25.32 35.53 5.10
C ALA A 13 -23.81 35.38 4.90
N ALA A 14 -23.20 36.35 4.24
CA ALA A 14 -21.75 36.46 4.08
C ALA A 14 -21.13 37.05 5.36
N SER A 15 -20.32 36.28 6.05
CA SER A 15 -19.50 36.76 7.16
C SER A 15 -18.14 37.24 6.65
N LEU A 16 -17.89 38.52 6.81
CA LEU A 16 -16.61 39.22 6.54
C LEU A 16 -15.64 38.86 7.68
N LEU A 17 -14.52 38.22 7.37
CA LEU A 17 -13.40 38.03 8.30
C LEU A 17 -12.40 39.14 8.13
N ALA A 18 -12.19 39.95 9.17
CA ALA A 18 -11.20 41.02 9.22
C ALA A 18 -9.79 40.45 9.45
N LEU A 19 -8.85 40.83 8.57
CA LEU A 19 -7.42 40.57 8.74
C LEU A 19 -6.86 41.60 9.74
N LEU A 20 -6.35 41.13 10.87
CA LEU A 20 -5.51 41.90 11.78
C LEU A 20 -4.05 41.75 11.35
N ALA A 21 -3.48 42.85 10.85
CA ALA A 21 -2.06 43.00 10.60
C ALA A 21 -1.37 43.39 11.93
N CYS A 22 -0.41 42.59 12.40
CA CYS A 22 0.53 43.00 13.44
C CYS A 22 1.77 43.63 12.77
N GLY A 23 1.97 44.92 12.99
CA GLY A 23 3.17 45.67 12.60
C GLY A 23 4.27 45.55 13.67
N PRO A 24 5.52 45.90 13.31
CA PRO A 24 6.66 45.74 14.21
C PRO A 24 6.78 46.91 15.19
N ALA A 25 7.00 46.59 16.45
CA ALA A 25 7.36 47.53 17.50
C ALA A 25 8.87 47.80 17.45
N SER A 26 9.23 49.07 17.18
CA SER A 26 10.57 49.61 17.41
C SER A 26 10.67 50.13 18.85
N GLY A 27 11.71 49.75 19.55
CA GLY A 27 12.06 50.32 20.86
C GLY A 27 13.51 50.05 21.14
N GLY A 28 14.29 51.11 21.15
CA GLY A 28 15.72 51.13 21.25
C GLY A 28 16.26 51.17 22.67
N GLY A 29 17.57 51.08 22.73
CA GLY A 29 18.40 51.65 23.81
C GLY A 29 19.29 50.66 24.55
N GLY A 30 20.58 50.69 24.21
CA GLY A 30 21.64 50.88 25.18
C GLY A 30 22.36 49.62 25.70
N ASP A 31 23.59 49.66 25.36
CA ASP A 31 24.84 49.42 26.11
C ASP A 31 25.62 48.13 25.80
N ASP A 32 26.84 48.44 25.37
CA ASP A 32 28.01 47.61 25.14
C ASP A 32 28.23 46.46 26.11
N ASP A 33 28.42 45.29 25.54
CA ASP A 33 29.57 44.43 25.90
C ASP A 33 29.83 43.43 24.75
N GLY A 34 31.03 43.54 24.21
CA GLY A 34 31.47 42.72 23.05
C GLY A 34 31.58 41.25 23.38
N VAL A 35 30.62 40.49 22.90
CA VAL A 35 30.73 39.06 22.64
C VAL A 35 30.51 38.85 21.16
N THR A 36 31.57 38.56 20.44
CA THR A 36 31.52 38.03 19.10
C THR A 36 30.81 36.68 19.14
N VAL A 37 29.49 36.68 18.94
CA VAL A 37 28.76 35.49 18.61
C VAL A 37 29.09 35.16 17.16
N GLY A 38 29.99 34.20 17.00
CA GLY A 38 30.19 33.50 15.74
C GLY A 38 28.84 32.95 15.30
N ALA A 39 28.36 33.43 14.15
CA ALA A 39 27.30 32.80 13.42
C ALA A 39 27.85 31.46 12.92
N ASP A 40 27.55 30.41 13.62
CA ASP A 40 27.62 29.05 13.07
C ASP A 40 26.73 28.14 13.91
N ALA A 41 25.40 28.28 13.71
CA ALA A 41 24.51 27.17 13.93
C ALA A 41 24.44 26.41 12.61
N SER A 42 25.55 25.77 12.23
CA SER A 42 25.47 24.60 11.38
C SER A 42 24.64 23.59 12.19
N VAL A 43 23.46 23.29 11.68
CA VAL A 43 22.75 22.08 12.07
C VAL A 43 23.74 20.96 11.79
N ASP A 44 24.36 20.39 12.84
CA ASP A 44 25.10 19.15 12.74
C ASP A 44 24.13 18.10 12.21
N THR A 45 24.04 17.97 10.92
CA THR A 45 23.71 16.70 10.30
C THR A 45 24.74 15.73 10.84
N PRO A 46 24.36 14.63 11.51
CA PRO A 46 25.32 13.65 11.92
C PRO A 46 26.17 13.31 10.69
N SER A 47 27.45 13.61 10.73
CA SER A 47 28.35 13.31 9.63
C SER A 47 28.44 11.79 9.58
N CYS A 48 27.69 11.19 8.66
CA CYS A 48 27.89 9.79 8.34
C CYS A 48 29.36 9.61 7.94
N THR A 49 30.00 8.59 8.45
CA THR A 49 31.37 8.24 8.04
C THR A 49 31.24 7.05 7.10
N PRO A 50 31.50 7.23 5.78
CA PRO A 50 31.28 6.16 4.83
C PRO A 50 32.14 4.92 5.17
N ILE A 51 31.46 3.79 5.28
CA ILE A 51 32.07 2.45 5.35
C ILE A 51 31.37 1.58 4.30
N ALA A 52 31.90 0.40 4.00
CA ALA A 52 31.22 -0.49 3.07
C ALA A 52 29.81 -0.83 3.55
N GLU A 53 28.84 -0.78 2.63
CA GLU A 53 27.43 -1.04 2.91
C GLU A 53 27.23 -2.45 3.51
N ARG A 54 26.37 -2.49 4.53
CA ARG A 54 25.92 -3.73 5.15
C ARG A 54 24.45 -3.95 4.80
N CYS A 55 24.18 -4.95 4.04
CA CYS A 55 22.93 -5.19 3.33
C CYS A 55 21.77 -5.71 4.20
N ASP A 56 21.82 -5.60 5.55
CA ASP A 56 20.86 -6.21 6.48
C ASP A 56 20.67 -5.49 7.83
N ASP A 57 21.09 -4.24 7.94
CA ASP A 57 21.05 -3.54 9.23
C ASP A 57 20.19 -2.25 9.25
N MET A 58 19.55 -1.90 8.15
CA MET A 58 18.70 -0.70 7.95
C MET A 58 19.44 0.62 8.19
N ILE A 59 20.75 0.64 7.96
CA ILE A 59 21.59 1.81 8.12
C ILE A 59 22.25 2.11 6.79
N ASP A 60 22.18 3.34 6.31
CA ASP A 60 22.98 3.87 5.21
C ASP A 60 24.44 3.94 5.67
N ASN A 61 25.19 2.88 5.40
CA ASN A 61 26.53 2.71 5.94
C ASN A 61 27.59 3.46 5.10
N ASP A 62 27.35 3.68 3.83
CA ASP A 62 28.27 4.38 2.93
C ASP A 62 27.88 5.83 2.65
N CYS A 63 26.71 6.26 3.14
CA CYS A 63 26.22 7.63 3.14
C CYS A 63 25.78 8.16 1.76
N ASP A 64 25.26 7.30 0.93
CA ASP A 64 24.74 7.68 -0.37
C ASP A 64 23.20 7.92 -0.37
N ASN A 65 22.54 7.73 0.78
CA ASN A 65 21.12 7.81 1.08
C ASN A 65 20.30 6.61 0.57
N ILE A 66 20.94 5.50 0.30
CA ILE A 66 20.31 4.22 0.02
C ILE A 66 20.73 3.26 1.13
N VAL A 67 19.91 2.27 1.47
CA VAL A 67 20.15 1.35 2.59
C VAL A 67 19.97 -0.10 2.14
N ASP A 68 20.74 -0.99 2.72
CA ASP A 68 20.59 -2.44 2.57
C ASP A 68 20.50 -2.91 1.11
N CYS A 69 19.51 -3.76 0.81
CA CYS A 69 19.31 -4.37 -0.50
C CYS A 69 18.83 -3.40 -1.59
N GLU A 70 18.48 -2.17 -1.24
CA GLU A 70 18.14 -1.11 -2.20
C GLU A 70 19.41 -0.44 -2.73
N ASP A 71 20.56 -0.67 -2.06
CA ASP A 71 21.84 -0.13 -2.42
C ASP A 71 22.52 -0.97 -3.52
N ALA A 72 23.12 -0.27 -4.50
CA ALA A 72 23.87 -0.90 -5.58
C ALA A 72 25.10 -1.69 -5.09
N ASP A 73 25.68 -1.29 -3.95
CA ASP A 73 26.81 -1.99 -3.35
C ASP A 73 26.41 -3.32 -2.71
N CYS A 74 25.10 -3.54 -2.54
CA CYS A 74 24.50 -4.80 -2.09
C CYS A 74 24.05 -5.71 -3.24
N GLU A 75 24.22 -5.29 -4.49
CA GLU A 75 23.86 -6.12 -5.64
C GLU A 75 24.63 -7.46 -5.65
N GLY A 76 23.86 -8.55 -5.73
CA GLY A 76 24.43 -9.90 -5.69
C GLY A 76 24.87 -10.38 -4.31
N ASN A 77 24.61 -9.62 -3.24
CA ASN A 77 24.78 -10.11 -1.87
C ASN A 77 23.76 -11.23 -1.60
N PRO A 78 24.20 -12.41 -1.08
CA PRO A 78 23.28 -13.53 -0.84
C PRO A 78 22.17 -13.25 0.18
N ILE A 79 22.29 -12.18 0.97
CA ILE A 79 21.27 -11.77 1.94
C ILE A 79 20.16 -10.97 1.26
N CYS A 80 20.48 -10.32 0.14
CA CYS A 80 19.51 -9.60 -0.67
C CYS A 80 18.83 -10.58 -1.62
N PRO A 81 17.49 -10.64 -1.62
CA PRO A 81 16.81 -11.39 -2.64
C PRO A 81 17.21 -10.81 -4.01
N ALA A 82 17.78 -11.64 -4.87
CA ALA A 82 18.02 -11.21 -6.24
C ALA A 82 16.71 -10.66 -6.82
N ALA A 83 16.75 -9.46 -7.38
CA ALA A 83 15.61 -8.91 -8.10
C ALA A 83 15.09 -9.98 -9.06
N THR A 84 13.90 -10.51 -8.79
CA THR A 84 13.38 -11.60 -9.61
C THR A 84 12.85 -10.98 -10.87
N CYS A 85 13.59 -11.15 -11.96
CA CYS A 85 13.20 -10.71 -13.30
C CYS A 85 11.71 -11.00 -13.56
N GLY A 86 10.95 -9.99 -13.96
CA GLY A 86 9.49 -10.09 -14.10
C GLY A 86 8.70 -9.82 -12.84
N THR A 87 9.36 -9.51 -11.73
CA THR A 87 8.71 -9.14 -10.46
C THR A 87 9.05 -7.70 -10.10
N LEU A 88 8.06 -6.93 -9.70
CA LEU A 88 8.26 -5.67 -9.00
C LEU A 88 7.44 -5.69 -7.71
N GLU A 89 8.00 -5.15 -6.67
CA GLU A 89 7.39 -4.98 -5.36
C GLU A 89 7.31 -3.48 -5.03
N HIS A 90 6.21 -3.06 -4.46
CA HIS A 90 6.11 -1.70 -3.93
C HIS A 90 6.87 -1.63 -2.61
N PRO A 91 7.66 -0.55 -2.39
CA PRO A 91 8.55 -0.43 -1.26
C PRO A 91 7.84 -0.64 0.09
N THR A 92 8.62 -1.18 1.00
CA THR A 92 8.20 -1.54 2.35
C THR A 92 7.78 -0.32 3.17
N GLY A 93 6.71 -0.47 3.93
CA GLY A 93 6.19 0.56 4.81
C GLY A 93 5.06 0.01 5.66
N SER A 94 4.51 0.84 6.53
CA SER A 94 3.30 0.51 7.29
C SER A 94 2.20 1.47 6.88
N PHE A 95 1.32 1.05 5.98
CA PHE A 95 0.25 1.87 5.46
C PHE A 95 -1.08 1.45 6.09
N PRO A 96 -1.67 2.28 6.96
CA PRO A 96 -2.95 1.95 7.57
C PRO A 96 -4.05 1.89 6.51
N LEU A 97 -4.92 0.90 6.62
CA LEU A 97 -6.16 0.86 5.86
C LEU A 97 -7.14 1.90 6.42
N PRO A 98 -7.84 2.65 5.57
CA PRO A 98 -8.91 3.53 6.02
C PRO A 98 -10.08 2.71 6.59
N ASP A 99 -10.19 2.64 7.92
CA ASP A 99 -11.27 1.99 8.64
C ASP A 99 -12.61 2.70 8.39
N ALA A 100 -13.68 1.95 8.21
CA ALA A 100 -15.05 2.43 7.96
C ALA A 100 -15.18 3.43 6.79
N GLY A 101 -14.15 3.57 5.96
CA GLY A 101 -14.18 4.47 4.83
C GLY A 101 -15.11 4.02 3.70
N CYS A 102 -15.63 2.79 3.79
CA CYS A 102 -16.36 2.13 2.72
C CYS A 102 -17.75 1.68 3.17
N PRO A 103 -18.82 2.11 2.47
CA PRO A 103 -20.14 1.53 2.68
C PRO A 103 -20.16 0.03 2.31
N GLU A 104 -21.00 -0.74 2.97
CA GLU A 104 -21.24 -2.15 2.62
C GLU A 104 -21.77 -2.35 1.19
N ASP A 105 -22.44 -1.34 0.65
CA ASP A 105 -22.87 -1.33 -0.75
C ASP A 105 -21.65 -1.19 -1.67
N LEU A 106 -21.25 -2.30 -2.26
CA LEU A 106 -20.10 -2.40 -3.16
C LEU A 106 -20.19 -1.50 -4.41
N THR A 107 -21.35 -0.95 -4.70
CA THR A 107 -21.54 -0.01 -5.83
C THR A 107 -21.17 1.43 -5.45
N GLN A 108 -21.06 1.73 -4.17
CA GLN A 108 -20.70 3.05 -3.69
C GLN A 108 -19.16 3.23 -3.66
N PRO A 109 -18.67 4.39 -4.11
CA PRO A 109 -17.25 4.70 -4.00
C PRO A 109 -16.84 4.80 -2.52
N CYS A 110 -15.64 4.37 -2.22
CA CYS A 110 -15.09 4.44 -0.87
C CYS A 110 -13.62 4.85 -0.86
N ALA A 111 -13.16 5.34 0.29
CA ALA A 111 -11.77 5.62 0.52
C ALA A 111 -11.09 4.30 0.96
N GLY A 112 -10.46 3.60 0.01
CA GLY A 112 -9.62 2.44 0.30
C GLY A 112 -8.14 2.80 0.16
N PHE A 113 -7.28 1.87 0.56
CA PHE A 113 -5.88 1.91 0.15
C PHE A 113 -5.81 1.67 -1.36
N GLU A 114 -5.07 2.50 -2.07
CA GLU A 114 -4.79 2.31 -3.50
C GLU A 114 -3.33 2.63 -3.77
N ASN A 115 -2.63 1.70 -4.40
CA ASN A 115 -1.23 1.85 -4.75
C ASN A 115 -0.93 1.25 -6.12
N MET A 116 0.11 1.73 -6.79
CA MET A 116 0.46 1.38 -8.17
C MET A 116 1.92 0.97 -8.28
N ILE A 117 2.16 -0.11 -9.04
CA ILE A 117 3.47 -0.51 -9.54
C ILE A 117 3.51 -0.21 -11.02
N ASN A 118 4.50 0.55 -11.47
CA ASN A 118 4.66 0.91 -12.87
C ASN A 118 5.71 0.01 -13.54
N PHE A 119 5.27 -0.94 -14.33
CA PHE A 119 6.15 -1.79 -15.12
C PHE A 119 6.60 -1.09 -16.41
N THR A 120 7.89 -1.17 -16.71
CA THR A 120 8.51 -0.60 -17.92
C THR A 120 9.51 -1.55 -18.62
N GLY A 121 9.79 -2.71 -18.00
CA GLY A 121 10.83 -3.64 -18.43
C GLY A 121 10.42 -4.64 -19.51
N PHE A 122 9.18 -4.62 -19.98
CA PHE A 122 8.70 -5.51 -21.04
C PHE A 122 8.80 -4.85 -22.43
N ASN A 123 8.69 -5.64 -23.50
CA ASN A 123 8.62 -5.10 -24.84
C ASN A 123 7.43 -4.16 -25.04
N ALA A 124 7.61 -3.14 -25.86
CA ALA A 124 6.55 -2.20 -26.17
C ALA A 124 5.31 -2.93 -26.72
N ALA A 125 4.12 -2.61 -26.20
CA ALA A 125 2.85 -3.23 -26.54
C ALA A 125 2.74 -4.74 -26.22
N GLN A 126 3.65 -5.30 -25.43
CA GLN A 126 3.54 -6.68 -24.95
C GLN A 126 2.36 -6.81 -23.99
N THR A 127 1.60 -7.87 -24.14
CA THR A 127 0.45 -8.18 -23.29
C THR A 127 0.63 -9.54 -22.62
N LEU A 128 -0.10 -9.78 -21.54
CA LEU A 128 -0.13 -11.09 -20.90
C LEU A 128 -0.73 -12.13 -21.87
N PRO A 129 0.07 -13.09 -22.38
CA PRO A 129 -0.40 -14.00 -23.42
C PRO A 129 -1.27 -15.14 -22.88
N ASP A 130 -1.00 -15.54 -21.65
CA ASP A 130 -1.65 -16.65 -20.96
C ASP A 130 -1.58 -16.41 -19.45
N VAL A 131 -2.60 -16.86 -18.70
CA VAL A 131 -2.65 -16.66 -17.26
C VAL A 131 -1.51 -17.37 -16.51
N SER A 132 -0.97 -18.47 -17.03
CA SER A 132 0.16 -19.17 -16.43
C SER A 132 1.44 -18.32 -16.39
N LYS A 133 1.49 -17.23 -17.18
CA LYS A 133 2.58 -16.26 -17.17
C LYS A 133 2.43 -15.16 -16.13
N LEU A 134 1.31 -15.09 -15.43
CA LEU A 134 1.13 -14.33 -14.18
C LEU A 134 1.40 -15.29 -13.02
N LEU A 135 2.59 -15.21 -12.45
CA LEU A 135 2.98 -16.11 -11.35
C LEU A 135 2.23 -15.81 -10.06
N GLY A 136 1.84 -14.55 -9.84
CA GLY A 136 1.01 -14.17 -8.72
C GLY A 136 0.88 -12.66 -8.53
N ILE A 137 -0.11 -12.30 -7.74
CA ILE A 137 -0.27 -10.96 -7.15
C ILE A 137 -0.24 -11.19 -5.65
N CYS A 138 0.74 -10.61 -4.97
CA CYS A 138 0.98 -10.87 -3.56
C CYS A 138 0.82 -9.58 -2.73
N VAL A 139 0.46 -9.74 -1.47
CA VAL A 139 0.39 -8.66 -0.50
C VAL A 139 0.94 -9.15 0.83
N ASN A 140 1.79 -8.34 1.46
CA ASN A 140 2.13 -8.49 2.86
C ASN A 140 1.22 -7.57 3.66
N MET A 141 0.38 -8.12 4.52
CA MET A 141 -0.61 -7.36 5.26
C MET A 141 -1.04 -8.05 6.55
N GLU A 142 -1.66 -7.28 7.43
CA GLU A 142 -2.44 -7.76 8.56
C GLU A 142 -3.78 -7.03 8.65
N HIS A 143 -4.78 -7.67 9.28
CA HIS A 143 -6.10 -7.09 9.55
C HIS A 143 -6.84 -7.90 10.60
N SER A 144 -7.57 -7.24 11.50
CA SER A 144 -8.31 -7.93 12.57
C SER A 144 -9.59 -8.61 12.10
N TRP A 145 -10.09 -8.33 10.88
CA TRP A 145 -11.27 -9.01 10.35
C TRP A 145 -11.21 -9.22 8.83
N MET A 146 -10.76 -10.37 8.38
CA MET A 146 -10.60 -10.71 6.95
C MET A 146 -11.86 -10.51 6.11
N ARG A 147 -13.05 -10.75 6.71
CA ARG A 147 -14.33 -10.78 5.97
C ARG A 147 -14.85 -9.40 5.59
N ASP A 148 -14.28 -8.34 6.15
CA ASP A 148 -14.64 -6.96 5.88
C ASP A 148 -13.97 -6.42 4.62
N LEU A 149 -12.94 -7.10 4.15
CA LEU A 149 -12.10 -6.64 3.08
C LEU A 149 -12.64 -6.97 1.68
N VAL A 150 -12.45 -6.03 0.76
CA VAL A 150 -12.45 -6.27 -0.68
C VAL A 150 -11.06 -5.94 -1.21
N ILE A 151 -10.41 -6.91 -1.81
CA ILE A 151 -9.09 -6.74 -2.43
C ILE A 151 -9.22 -6.92 -3.93
N LYS A 152 -8.72 -5.94 -4.67
CA LYS A 152 -8.82 -5.88 -6.13
C LYS A 152 -7.46 -5.62 -6.75
N ALA A 153 -7.23 -6.20 -7.90
CA ALA A 153 -6.12 -5.82 -8.75
C ALA A 153 -6.66 -5.29 -10.09
N ARG A 154 -5.98 -4.30 -10.64
CA ARG A 154 -6.33 -3.69 -11.93
C ARG A 154 -5.09 -3.55 -12.79
N CYS A 155 -5.16 -4.01 -14.02
CA CYS A 155 -4.07 -3.92 -14.99
C CYS A 155 -4.13 -2.59 -15.78
N PRO A 156 -3.07 -2.23 -16.55
CA PRO A 156 -2.96 -0.92 -17.20
C PRO A 156 -4.10 -0.53 -18.15
N ASN A 157 -4.81 -1.48 -18.75
CA ASN A 157 -5.96 -1.17 -19.61
C ASN A 157 -7.28 -0.97 -18.86
N GLY A 158 -7.25 -1.05 -17.51
CA GLY A 158 -8.41 -0.86 -16.65
C GLY A 158 -9.19 -2.14 -16.30
N THR A 159 -8.81 -3.30 -16.83
CA THR A 159 -9.41 -4.59 -16.42
C THR A 159 -9.13 -4.83 -14.94
N GLU A 160 -10.18 -5.09 -14.17
CA GLU A 160 -10.14 -5.30 -12.72
C GLU A 160 -10.59 -6.71 -12.37
N VAL A 161 -9.91 -7.32 -11.38
CA VAL A 161 -10.23 -8.63 -10.82
C VAL A 161 -10.37 -8.51 -9.31
N ILE A 162 -11.43 -9.07 -8.75
CA ILE A 162 -11.59 -9.21 -7.30
C ILE A 162 -10.78 -10.41 -6.84
N LEU A 163 -9.72 -10.14 -6.09
CA LEU A 163 -8.85 -11.15 -5.49
C LEU A 163 -9.52 -11.78 -4.26
N SER A 164 -10.00 -10.93 -3.33
CA SER A 164 -10.84 -11.34 -2.20
C SER A 164 -12.08 -10.45 -2.13
N GLY A 165 -13.25 -11.05 -1.94
CA GLY A 165 -14.51 -10.34 -1.87
C GLY A 165 -15.00 -10.13 -0.45
N PHE A 166 -15.93 -9.18 -0.27
CA PHE A 166 -16.61 -8.91 0.98
C PHE A 166 -17.58 -10.06 1.34
N ALA A 167 -17.54 -10.53 2.57
CA ALA A 167 -18.42 -11.62 3.03
C ALA A 167 -19.76 -11.10 3.61
N GLY A 168 -19.92 -9.80 3.76
CA GLY A 168 -20.98 -9.23 4.59
C GLY A 168 -20.78 -9.65 6.05
N HIS A 169 -21.78 -9.46 6.88
CA HIS A 169 -21.72 -9.81 8.30
C HIS A 169 -21.83 -11.32 8.57
N THR A 170 -21.37 -12.17 7.67
CA THR A 170 -21.54 -13.62 7.79
C THR A 170 -20.21 -14.29 8.10
N GLY A 171 -20.25 -15.22 9.04
CA GLY A 171 -19.10 -16.00 9.48
C GLY A 171 -18.49 -15.47 10.77
N GLY A 172 -17.45 -16.11 11.24
CA GLY A 172 -16.70 -15.72 12.43
C GLY A 172 -15.49 -14.87 12.09
N GLU A 173 -14.91 -14.31 13.13
CA GLU A 173 -13.64 -13.63 13.08
C GLU A 173 -12.54 -14.53 12.53
N VAL A 174 -11.78 -13.98 11.58
CA VAL A 174 -10.56 -14.59 11.05
C VAL A 174 -9.56 -13.46 10.79
N PHE A 175 -8.43 -13.53 11.47
CA PHE A 175 -7.34 -12.58 11.32
C PHE A 175 -6.55 -12.82 10.04
N ILE A 176 -5.97 -11.76 9.52
CA ILE A 176 -4.92 -11.77 8.51
C ILE A 176 -3.64 -11.36 9.21
N GLY A 177 -2.55 -12.10 9.07
CA GLY A 177 -1.32 -11.84 9.83
C GLY A 177 -1.55 -11.95 11.34
N VAL A 178 -0.85 -11.10 12.09
CA VAL A 178 -1.01 -10.94 13.54
C VAL A 178 -1.35 -9.48 13.81
N PRO A 179 -2.63 -9.10 13.75
CA PRO A 179 -3.05 -7.72 13.96
C PRO A 179 -2.82 -7.28 15.42
N ASN A 180 -2.72 -5.97 15.61
CA ASN A 180 -2.79 -5.37 16.94
C ASN A 180 -4.24 -5.06 17.29
N ASP A 181 -4.95 -6.04 17.83
CA ASP A 181 -6.39 -6.00 18.10
C ASP A 181 -6.78 -5.24 19.39
N ASN A 182 -5.81 -4.58 20.03
CA ASN A 182 -6.04 -3.82 21.27
C ASN A 182 -6.05 -2.30 21.06
N ASP A 183 -5.86 -1.84 19.86
CA ASP A 183 -5.87 -0.42 19.54
C ASP A 183 -7.29 0.07 19.16
N THR A 184 -7.42 1.37 18.99
CA THR A 184 -8.68 1.99 18.54
C THR A 184 -8.50 2.53 17.14
N GLY A 185 -9.51 2.43 16.28
CA GLY A 185 -9.46 2.91 14.90
C GLY A 185 -8.99 4.36 14.72
N ALA A 186 -8.96 5.16 15.82
CA ALA A 186 -8.46 6.54 15.78
C ALA A 186 -6.92 6.65 15.69
N ASN A 187 -6.18 5.66 16.17
CA ASN A 187 -4.73 5.60 16.16
C ASN A 187 -4.28 4.14 16.02
N PRO A 188 -4.46 3.53 14.86
CA PRO A 188 -4.08 2.15 14.65
C PRO A 188 -2.56 1.98 14.75
N VAL A 189 -2.12 0.85 15.29
CA VAL A 189 -0.72 0.49 15.46
C VAL A 189 -0.46 -0.79 14.66
N PRO A 190 0.54 -0.82 13.76
CA PRO A 190 0.78 -1.98 12.93
C PRO A 190 1.13 -3.22 13.76
N GLY A 191 0.55 -4.34 13.37
CA GLY A 191 0.89 -5.67 13.85
C GLY A 191 2.01 -6.30 13.02
N THR A 192 1.90 -7.61 12.74
CA THR A 192 2.84 -8.35 11.88
C THR A 192 2.12 -8.86 10.65
N GLY A 193 2.55 -8.41 9.48
CA GLY A 193 2.03 -8.87 8.20
C GLY A 193 2.45 -10.31 7.88
N PHE A 194 1.59 -11.03 7.15
CA PHE A 194 1.91 -12.29 6.49
C PHE A 194 1.79 -12.11 4.99
N ASP A 195 2.51 -12.95 4.23
CA ASP A 195 2.46 -12.95 2.78
C ASP A 195 1.29 -13.78 2.27
N TYR A 196 0.46 -13.17 1.44
CA TYR A 196 -0.67 -13.79 0.78
C TYR A 196 -0.59 -13.55 -0.72
N CYS A 197 -0.66 -14.60 -1.50
CA CYS A 197 -0.59 -14.50 -2.95
C CYS A 197 -1.85 -15.08 -3.60
N TRP A 198 -2.32 -14.46 -4.66
CA TRP A 198 -3.31 -15.02 -5.56
C TRP A 198 -2.61 -15.49 -6.82
N THR A 199 -2.62 -16.81 -7.04
CA THR A 199 -1.89 -17.45 -8.13
C THR A 199 -2.81 -18.32 -8.98
N PRO A 200 -2.51 -18.48 -10.30
CA PRO A 200 -3.30 -19.36 -11.16
C PRO A 200 -3.21 -20.84 -10.77
N THR A 201 -2.18 -21.21 -10.03
CA THR A 201 -1.87 -22.61 -9.64
C THR A 201 -2.24 -22.90 -8.20
N ALA A 202 -2.82 -21.95 -7.47
CA ALA A 202 -3.19 -22.14 -6.07
C ALA A 202 -4.15 -23.31 -5.89
N THR A 203 -3.87 -24.14 -4.89
CA THR A 203 -4.73 -25.25 -4.47
C THR A 203 -5.73 -24.83 -3.41
N ASP A 204 -5.36 -23.85 -2.57
CA ASP A 204 -6.26 -23.32 -1.56
C ASP A 204 -7.36 -22.46 -2.20
N ALA A 205 -8.57 -22.67 -1.72
CA ALA A 205 -9.71 -21.88 -2.18
C ALA A 205 -9.52 -20.39 -1.85
N ALA A 206 -10.30 -19.53 -2.50
CA ALA A 206 -10.34 -18.11 -2.14
C ALA A 206 -10.63 -17.94 -0.63
N TRP A 207 -10.16 -16.86 -0.03
CA TRP A 207 -10.14 -16.64 1.43
C TRP A 207 -11.44 -16.97 2.15
N ILE A 208 -12.60 -16.51 1.65
CA ILE A 208 -13.88 -16.75 2.31
C ILE A 208 -14.30 -18.22 2.24
N PRO A 209 -14.32 -18.91 1.09
CA PRO A 209 -14.54 -20.35 1.02
C PRO A 209 -13.54 -21.15 1.87
N TYR A 210 -12.26 -20.78 1.86
CA TYR A 210 -11.23 -21.41 2.67
C TYR A 210 -11.58 -21.32 4.16
N ALA A 211 -11.80 -20.12 4.68
CA ALA A 211 -12.12 -19.89 6.08
C ALA A 211 -13.43 -20.60 6.52
N ASN A 212 -14.39 -20.70 5.61
CA ASN A 212 -15.64 -21.43 5.89
C ASN A 212 -15.42 -22.96 5.98
N ALA A 213 -14.45 -23.49 5.25
CA ALA A 213 -14.06 -24.89 5.31
C ALA A 213 -13.18 -25.22 6.54
N HIS A 214 -12.53 -24.21 7.12
CA HIS A 214 -11.60 -24.32 8.25
C HIS A 214 -12.03 -23.50 9.47
N PRO A 215 -13.24 -23.73 10.05
CA PRO A 215 -13.80 -22.85 11.09
C PRO A 215 -13.01 -22.85 12.41
N GLY A 216 -12.04 -23.74 12.54
CA GLY A 216 -11.14 -23.79 13.70
C GLY A 216 -9.92 -22.88 13.59
N GLU A 217 -9.61 -22.42 12.38
CA GLU A 217 -8.49 -21.50 12.13
C GLU A 217 -8.94 -20.07 12.39
N LYS A 218 -8.27 -19.42 13.34
CA LYS A 218 -8.55 -18.03 13.73
C LYS A 218 -7.70 -17.01 12.95
N THR A 219 -6.62 -17.46 12.36
CA THR A 219 -5.76 -16.67 11.49
C THR A 219 -5.62 -17.38 10.16
N LEU A 220 -5.84 -16.66 9.07
CA LEU A 220 -5.56 -17.18 7.75
C LEU A 220 -4.05 -17.43 7.63
N HIS A 221 -3.62 -18.63 7.25
CA HIS A 221 -2.19 -18.89 7.09
C HIS A 221 -1.61 -18.14 5.87
N SER A 222 -0.32 -17.84 5.90
CA SER A 222 0.39 -17.29 4.73
C SER A 222 0.44 -18.32 3.61
N GLY A 223 0.32 -17.88 2.36
CA GLY A 223 0.40 -18.82 1.23
C GLY A 223 -0.36 -18.37 0.00
N ASP A 224 -0.54 -19.34 -0.92
CA ASP A 224 -1.14 -19.11 -2.22
C ASP A 224 -2.62 -19.50 -2.21
N TYR A 225 -3.47 -18.60 -2.67
CA TYR A 225 -4.92 -18.73 -2.72
C TYR A 225 -5.48 -18.54 -4.12
N GLN A 226 -6.58 -19.15 -4.41
CA GLN A 226 -7.40 -18.82 -5.56
C GLN A 226 -8.02 -17.44 -5.38
N SER A 227 -8.13 -16.67 -6.46
CA SER A 227 -8.86 -15.40 -6.44
C SER A 227 -10.37 -15.62 -6.49
N SER A 228 -11.14 -14.67 -5.94
CA SER A 228 -12.61 -14.72 -5.98
C SER A 228 -13.16 -14.61 -7.40
N GLN A 229 -12.48 -13.88 -8.29
CA GLN A 229 -12.74 -13.85 -9.71
C GLN A 229 -11.54 -14.40 -10.47
N PRO A 230 -11.75 -15.09 -11.62
CA PRO A 230 -10.66 -15.73 -12.35
C PRO A 230 -9.59 -14.74 -12.82
N LEU A 231 -8.31 -15.01 -12.54
CA LEU A 231 -7.15 -14.25 -13.02
C LEU A 231 -7.03 -14.27 -14.57
N ASN A 232 -7.70 -15.20 -15.25
CA ASN A 232 -7.78 -15.24 -16.71
C ASN A 232 -8.31 -13.94 -17.32
N ALA A 233 -9.04 -13.12 -16.57
CA ALA A 233 -9.50 -11.81 -17.04
C ALA A 233 -8.32 -10.87 -17.40
N PHE A 234 -7.14 -11.11 -16.86
CA PHE A 234 -5.94 -10.33 -17.19
C PHE A 234 -5.25 -10.74 -18.50
N VAL A 235 -5.64 -11.85 -19.12
CA VAL A 235 -5.09 -12.22 -20.44
C VAL A 235 -5.42 -11.11 -21.45
N GLY A 236 -4.36 -10.65 -22.15
CA GLY A 236 -4.44 -9.50 -23.08
C GLY A 236 -4.20 -8.14 -22.40
N CYS A 237 -4.05 -8.07 -21.07
CA CYS A 237 -3.63 -6.84 -20.42
C CYS A 237 -2.21 -6.45 -20.83
N PRO A 238 -1.93 -5.16 -21.09
CA PRO A 238 -0.56 -4.67 -21.24
C PRO A 238 0.30 -5.05 -20.02
N LEU A 239 1.51 -5.50 -20.26
CA LEU A 239 2.46 -5.78 -19.17
C LEU A 239 3.06 -4.49 -18.63
N ASN A 240 3.50 -3.59 -19.54
CA ASN A 240 3.98 -2.26 -19.16
C ASN A 240 2.82 -1.33 -18.76
N GLY A 241 3.12 -0.45 -17.83
CA GLY A 241 2.18 0.53 -17.28
C GLY A 241 1.79 0.24 -15.83
N ASN A 242 0.81 0.98 -15.32
CA ASN A 242 0.43 0.92 -13.92
C ASN A 242 -0.49 -0.29 -13.64
N TRP A 243 0.03 -1.23 -12.88
CA TRP A 243 -0.76 -2.23 -12.18
C TRP A 243 -1.14 -1.66 -10.82
N THR A 244 -2.37 -1.86 -10.39
CA THR A 244 -2.91 -1.22 -9.19
C THR A 244 -3.44 -2.28 -8.23
N LEU A 245 -3.04 -2.21 -6.97
CA LEU A 245 -3.70 -2.89 -5.86
C LEU A 245 -4.65 -1.92 -5.17
N ARG A 246 -5.87 -2.36 -4.91
CA ARG A 246 -6.84 -1.63 -4.11
C ARG A 246 -7.37 -2.53 -3.01
N VAL A 247 -7.34 -2.04 -1.76
CA VAL A 247 -7.88 -2.71 -0.59
C VAL A 247 -8.91 -1.80 0.06
N GLU A 248 -10.11 -2.30 0.22
CA GLU A 248 -11.26 -1.58 0.77
C GLU A 248 -11.72 -2.29 2.04
N ASP A 249 -11.75 -1.59 3.14
CA ASP A 249 -12.40 -2.03 4.36
C ASP A 249 -13.86 -1.55 4.35
N ARG A 250 -14.79 -2.51 4.40
CA ARG A 250 -16.24 -2.31 4.23
C ARG A 250 -17.02 -2.26 5.53
N TRP A 251 -16.33 -2.48 6.65
CA TRP A 251 -16.92 -2.42 7.98
C TRP A 251 -15.97 -1.74 8.93
N GLY A 252 -16.46 -0.87 9.79
CA GLY A 252 -15.65 -0.18 10.80
C GLY A 252 -15.52 -0.97 12.09
N GLN A 253 -14.50 -0.67 12.85
CA GLN A 253 -14.05 -1.12 14.16
C GLN A 253 -12.81 -2.02 14.10
N ASP A 254 -12.60 -2.72 13.01
CA ASP A 254 -11.45 -3.59 12.79
C ASP A 254 -10.45 -2.85 11.91
N ASN A 255 -9.18 -2.88 12.24
CA ASN A 255 -8.17 -2.14 11.49
C ASN A 255 -7.08 -3.08 10.94
N GLY A 256 -6.26 -2.56 10.06
CA GLY A 256 -5.17 -3.31 9.48
C GLY A 256 -4.18 -2.44 8.72
N PHE A 257 -3.09 -3.06 8.28
CA PHE A 257 -2.00 -2.42 7.57
C PHE A 257 -1.56 -3.22 6.36
N ILE A 258 -1.19 -2.51 5.30
CA ILE A 258 -0.43 -3.04 4.18
C ILE A 258 1.05 -2.71 4.42
N PHE A 259 1.94 -3.69 4.25
CA PHE A 259 3.38 -3.51 4.38
C PHE A 259 4.08 -3.48 3.03
N SER A 260 3.71 -4.39 2.12
CA SER A 260 4.17 -4.39 0.74
C SER A 260 3.17 -5.11 -0.17
N TRP A 261 3.34 -4.98 -1.47
CA TRP A 261 2.63 -5.80 -2.45
C TRP A 261 3.43 -5.93 -3.73
N SER A 262 3.21 -7.00 -4.48
CA SER A 262 3.94 -7.27 -5.71
C SER A 262 3.06 -7.87 -6.80
N VAL A 263 3.49 -7.69 -8.05
CA VAL A 263 3.01 -8.46 -9.21
C VAL A 263 4.19 -9.22 -9.78
N ARG A 264 4.00 -10.51 -10.00
CA ARG A 264 5.05 -11.45 -10.38
C ARG A 264 4.71 -12.10 -11.71
N PHE A 265 5.51 -11.80 -12.72
CA PHE A 265 5.39 -12.40 -14.04
C PHE A 265 6.48 -13.45 -14.29
N ASP A 266 6.21 -14.37 -15.20
CA ASP A 266 7.19 -15.36 -15.64
C ASP A 266 8.37 -14.64 -16.32
N PRO A 267 9.63 -14.87 -15.88
CA PRO A 267 10.82 -14.26 -16.45
C PRO A 267 10.95 -14.44 -17.97
N SER A 268 10.35 -15.47 -18.55
CA SER A 268 10.36 -15.68 -20.00
C SER A 268 9.65 -14.58 -20.80
N LEU A 269 8.90 -13.71 -20.14
CA LEU A 269 8.27 -12.53 -20.76
C LEU A 269 9.22 -11.35 -20.89
N VAL A 270 10.33 -11.36 -20.15
CA VAL A 270 11.33 -10.28 -20.11
C VAL A 270 12.43 -10.58 -21.11
N GLU A 271 12.76 -9.62 -21.97
CA GLU A 271 13.82 -9.79 -22.98
C GLU A 271 15.21 -9.65 -22.37
N ASP A 272 15.39 -8.73 -21.44
CA ASP A 272 16.67 -8.44 -20.80
C ASP A 272 16.51 -8.37 -19.27
N CYS A 273 16.74 -9.51 -18.65
CA CYS A 273 16.67 -9.62 -17.20
C CYS A 273 17.87 -8.97 -16.48
N ALA A 274 18.96 -8.71 -17.19
CA ALA A 274 20.13 -8.03 -16.62
C ALA A 274 19.89 -6.52 -16.40
N ASN A 275 18.89 -5.96 -17.08
CA ASN A 275 18.47 -4.56 -16.94
C ASN A 275 16.99 -4.49 -16.49
N TRP A 276 16.53 -5.46 -15.70
CA TRP A 276 15.21 -5.40 -15.10
C TRP A 276 15.17 -4.25 -14.07
N PRO A 277 14.21 -3.34 -14.11
CA PRO A 277 14.08 -2.28 -13.09
C PRO A 277 13.76 -2.90 -11.72
N ASP A 278 14.45 -2.44 -10.69
CA ASP A 278 14.22 -2.74 -9.28
C ASP A 278 13.11 -1.83 -8.71
#